data_6a7e3a33664aa0dc6830fe17f35ae3ea
#
_entry.id   6a7e3a33664aa0dc6830fe17f35ae3ea
#
_cell.length_a   1.000
_cell.length_b   1.000
_cell.length_c   1.000
_cell.angle_alpha   90.00
_cell.angle_beta   90.00
_cell.angle_gamma   90.00
#
_symmetry.space_group_name_H-M   'P 1'
#
loop_
_entity.id
_entity.type
_entity.pdbx_description
1 polymer ?
#
loop_
_entity_poly.entity_id
_entity_poly.type
_entity_poly.pdbx_seq_one_letter_code
_entity_poly.pdbx_strand_id
1 'polypeptide(L)'
;MGKITVETCEIEGLKVITPTVFGDSRGYFMETYNYNDFAAAGIDVQFVQDNQSASKKGVLRGLHFQINFPQDKLVRVVNGEVFDVAVDLREGSETYGKWYGVLLSAENKKQFFIPKGFAHGFLVLSDFAEFAYKCTDFYHPNDEGGLAYNDPEIGVEWPIPEGMELIMSEKDQKWGGLSSLK
;
A
#
# COMPACT_ATOMS: atom_id res chain seq x y z
N MET A 1 3.36 19.90 15.77
CA MET A 1 4.75 20.11 15.45
C MET A 1 5.14 19.51 14.10
N GLY A 2 4.89 18.28 13.79
CA GLY A 2 5.21 17.70 12.49
C GLY A 2 4.11 18.01 11.48
N LYS A 3 4.40 18.77 10.44
CA LYS A 3 3.51 18.93 9.31
C LYS A 3 3.78 17.84 8.29
N ILE A 4 2.76 17.48 7.54
CA ILE A 4 2.86 16.53 6.44
C ILE A 4 2.71 17.25 5.11
N THR A 5 3.36 16.72 4.06
CA THR A 5 3.09 17.09 2.68
C THR A 5 2.22 16.00 2.06
N VAL A 6 1.14 16.40 1.40
CA VAL A 6 0.20 15.45 0.77
C VAL A 6 0.14 15.70 -0.72
N GLU A 7 0.42 14.67 -1.49
CA GLU A 7 0.30 14.65 -2.95
C GLU A 7 -0.94 13.83 -3.31
N THR A 8 -1.84 14.40 -4.10
CA THR A 8 -2.97 13.67 -4.66
C THR A 8 -2.52 12.87 -5.88
N CYS A 9 -3.17 11.73 -6.09
CA CYS A 9 -2.90 10.84 -7.21
C CYS A 9 -3.96 11.00 -8.30
N GLU A 10 -3.69 10.45 -9.49
CA GLU A 10 -4.63 10.45 -10.61
C GLU A 10 -5.93 9.69 -10.30
N ILE A 11 -5.88 8.74 -9.38
CA ILE A 11 -7.05 8.01 -8.89
C ILE A 11 -7.52 8.67 -7.60
N GLU A 12 -8.74 9.20 -7.61
CA GLU A 12 -9.33 9.91 -6.49
C GLU A 12 -9.33 9.06 -5.20
N GLY A 13 -8.93 9.68 -4.11
CA GLY A 13 -8.85 9.06 -2.78
C GLY A 13 -7.48 8.54 -2.41
N LEU A 14 -6.64 8.15 -3.37
CA LEU A 14 -5.24 7.79 -3.11
C LEU A 14 -4.43 9.04 -2.80
N LYS A 15 -3.57 8.95 -1.78
CA LYS A 15 -2.69 10.06 -1.37
C LYS A 15 -1.32 9.53 -1.00
N VAL A 16 -0.29 10.26 -1.43
CA VAL A 16 1.09 10.03 -0.98
C VAL A 16 1.43 11.09 0.06
N ILE A 17 1.86 10.64 1.23
CA ILE A 17 2.15 11.50 2.37
C ILE A 17 3.65 11.46 2.66
N THR A 18 4.25 12.63 2.84
CA THR A 18 5.64 12.75 3.26
C THR A 18 5.68 13.50 4.59
N PRO A 19 6.08 12.84 5.70
CA PRO A 19 6.26 13.49 6.99
C PRO A 19 7.40 14.52 6.94
N THR A 20 7.32 15.54 7.79
CA THR A 20 8.45 16.43 8.02
C THR A 20 9.50 15.71 8.86
N VAL A 21 10.74 15.71 8.38
CA VAL A 21 11.88 15.07 9.05
C VAL A 21 12.74 16.13 9.71
N PHE A 22 12.98 15.99 11.01
CA PHE A 22 13.85 16.85 11.79
C PHE A 22 15.17 16.12 12.05
N GLY A 23 16.26 16.53 11.38
CA GLY A 23 17.56 15.88 11.46
C GLY A 23 18.64 16.75 12.06
N ASP A 24 19.60 16.12 12.77
CA ASP A 24 20.86 16.73 13.24
C ASP A 24 21.97 15.67 13.27
N SER A 25 23.12 15.99 13.88
CA SER A 25 24.25 15.07 13.94
C SER A 25 24.00 13.77 14.70
N ARG A 26 22.92 13.68 15.46
CA ARG A 26 22.54 12.47 16.23
C ARG A 26 21.64 11.52 15.43
N GLY A 27 20.99 12.01 14.34
CA GLY A 27 20.03 11.28 13.56
C GLY A 27 18.80 12.13 13.22
N TYR A 28 17.62 11.56 13.22
CA TYR A 28 16.40 12.28 12.87
C TYR A 28 15.23 11.89 13.77
N PHE A 29 14.26 12.78 13.80
CA PHE A 29 12.93 12.55 14.38
C PHE A 29 11.87 12.92 13.36
N MET A 30 10.76 12.18 13.34
CA MET A 30 9.56 12.53 12.58
C MET A 30 8.32 11.97 13.26
N GLU A 31 7.21 12.67 13.13
CA GLU A 31 5.90 12.10 13.44
C GLU A 31 5.45 11.26 12.24
N THR A 32 5.25 9.98 12.44
CA THR A 32 4.81 9.08 11.36
C THR A 32 3.29 9.10 11.17
N TYR A 33 2.57 9.47 12.22
CA TYR A 33 1.13 9.68 12.19
C TYR A 33 0.70 10.67 13.27
N ASN A 34 -0.14 11.61 12.87
CA ASN A 34 -0.80 12.55 13.77
C ASN A 34 -2.23 12.74 13.26
N TYR A 35 -3.21 12.34 14.05
CA TYR A 35 -4.61 12.37 13.64
C TYR A 35 -5.05 13.76 13.14
N ASN A 36 -4.70 14.83 13.86
CA ASN A 36 -5.13 16.18 13.49
C ASN A 36 -4.59 16.62 12.13
N ASP A 37 -3.31 16.32 11.83
CA ASP A 37 -2.69 16.67 10.56
C ASP A 37 -3.28 15.85 9.41
N PHE A 38 -3.52 14.56 9.63
CA PHE A 38 -4.14 13.68 8.64
C PHE A 38 -5.60 14.05 8.39
N ALA A 39 -6.38 14.31 9.43
CA ALA A 39 -7.77 14.75 9.30
C ALA A 39 -7.87 16.08 8.53
N ALA A 40 -7.00 17.05 8.82
CA ALA A 40 -6.92 18.31 8.10
C ALA A 40 -6.56 18.13 6.62
N ALA A 41 -5.85 17.07 6.28
CA ALA A 41 -5.51 16.70 4.91
C ALA A 41 -6.59 15.83 4.21
N GLY A 42 -7.73 15.63 4.84
CA GLY A 42 -8.85 14.85 4.30
C GLY A 42 -8.78 13.35 4.59
N ILE A 43 -7.90 12.93 5.51
CA ILE A 43 -7.80 11.54 5.99
C ILE A 43 -8.36 11.52 7.41
N ASP A 44 -9.66 11.67 7.50
CA ASP A 44 -10.41 11.71 8.78
C ASP A 44 -10.95 10.30 9.07
N VAL A 45 -10.06 9.41 9.46
CA VAL A 45 -10.36 8.00 9.75
C VAL A 45 -9.78 7.59 11.10
N GLN A 46 -10.35 6.54 11.68
CA GLN A 46 -9.82 5.93 12.90
C GLN A 46 -9.10 4.64 12.57
N PHE A 47 -7.79 4.61 12.82
CA PHE A 47 -7.01 3.38 12.70
C PHE A 47 -7.14 2.55 13.98
N VAL A 48 -7.36 1.25 13.83
CA VAL A 48 -7.63 0.32 14.95
C VAL A 48 -6.64 -0.84 15.02
N GLN A 49 -5.81 -1.02 13.99
CA GLN A 49 -4.84 -2.12 13.92
C GLN A 49 -3.57 -1.67 13.22
N ASP A 50 -2.42 -2.03 13.81
CA ASP A 50 -1.10 -1.88 13.19
C ASP A 50 -0.55 -3.27 12.84
N ASN A 51 0.04 -3.37 11.65
CA ASN A 51 0.72 -4.59 11.19
C ASN A 51 2.14 -4.27 10.73
N GLN A 52 3.03 -5.25 10.86
CA GLN A 52 4.38 -5.17 10.32
C GLN A 52 4.78 -6.51 9.71
N SER A 53 5.41 -6.46 8.56
CA SER A 53 5.98 -7.63 7.89
C SER A 53 7.43 -7.37 7.51
N ALA A 54 8.19 -8.45 7.37
CA ALA A 54 9.55 -8.43 6.85
C ALA A 54 9.64 -9.41 5.67
N SER A 55 10.32 -9.02 4.62
CA SER A 55 10.39 -9.80 3.39
C SER A 55 11.70 -9.59 2.66
N LYS A 56 12.22 -10.64 2.02
CA LYS A 56 13.40 -10.57 1.19
C LYS A 56 13.09 -10.10 -0.23
N LYS A 57 14.13 -9.74 -0.97
CA LYS A 57 14.03 -9.31 -2.38
C LYS A 57 13.21 -10.28 -3.22
N GLY A 58 12.36 -9.74 -4.07
CA GLY A 58 11.51 -10.51 -4.97
C GLY A 58 10.19 -10.99 -4.37
N VAL A 59 9.98 -10.84 -3.07
CA VAL A 59 8.68 -11.15 -2.46
C VAL A 59 7.65 -10.17 -2.99
N LEU A 60 6.57 -10.71 -3.55
CA LEU A 60 5.38 -9.99 -3.97
C LEU A 60 4.21 -10.47 -3.12
N ARG A 61 3.55 -9.56 -2.43
CA ARG A 61 2.35 -9.82 -1.63
C ARG A 61 1.16 -9.09 -2.23
N GLY A 62 0.05 -9.76 -2.43
CA GLY A 62 -1.18 -9.17 -2.93
C GLY A 62 -1.66 -9.79 -4.24
N LEU A 63 -2.53 -9.15 -4.92
CA LEU A 63 -3.29 -7.93 -4.54
C LEU A 63 -4.47 -8.32 -3.64
N HIS A 64 -4.56 -7.78 -2.45
CA HIS A 64 -5.54 -8.19 -1.43
C HIS A 64 -6.55 -7.09 -1.09
N PHE A 65 -7.74 -7.51 -0.67
CA PHE A 65 -8.77 -6.67 -0.07
C PHE A 65 -9.66 -7.50 0.85
N GLN A 66 -10.43 -6.86 1.70
CA GLN A 66 -11.51 -7.51 2.48
C GLN A 66 -12.86 -7.15 1.87
N ILE A 67 -13.74 -8.14 1.78
CA ILE A 67 -15.00 -8.05 1.02
C ILE A 67 -16.08 -7.34 1.84
N ASN A 68 -16.38 -7.86 3.03
CA ASN A 68 -17.45 -7.35 3.91
C ASN A 68 -16.93 -6.36 4.96
N PHE A 69 -15.63 -6.42 5.27
CA PHE A 69 -14.95 -5.57 6.24
C PHE A 69 -13.80 -4.79 5.59
N PRO A 70 -14.09 -3.95 4.58
CA PRO A 70 -13.04 -3.25 3.85
C PRO A 70 -12.28 -2.29 4.77
N GLN A 71 -10.98 -2.18 4.53
CA GLN A 71 -10.06 -1.38 5.34
C GLN A 71 -9.50 -0.23 4.52
N ASP A 72 -9.48 0.98 5.11
CA ASP A 72 -8.51 1.99 4.69
C ASP A 72 -7.15 1.60 5.26
N LYS A 73 -6.10 1.86 4.51
CA LYS A 73 -4.72 1.52 4.89
C LYS A 73 -3.81 2.72 4.77
N LEU A 74 -2.92 2.87 5.73
CA LEU A 74 -1.80 3.80 5.65
C LEU A 74 -0.50 2.98 5.75
N VAL A 75 0.21 2.89 4.65
CA VAL A 75 1.37 2.00 4.50
C VAL A 75 2.68 2.76 4.40
N ARG A 76 3.76 2.22 4.94
CA ARG A 76 5.10 2.77 4.88
C ARG A 76 6.17 1.69 4.96
N VAL A 77 7.38 2.02 4.52
CA VAL A 77 8.55 1.15 4.63
C VAL A 77 9.47 1.68 5.73
N VAL A 78 9.78 0.83 6.68
CA VAL A 78 10.66 1.14 7.83
C VAL A 78 12.12 0.82 7.49
N ASN A 79 12.35 -0.20 6.67
CA ASN A 79 13.67 -0.61 6.20
C ASN A 79 13.56 -1.12 4.76
N GLY A 80 14.48 -0.70 3.91
CA GLY A 80 14.51 -1.12 2.50
C GLY A 80 13.58 -0.32 1.59
N GLU A 81 13.17 -0.95 0.48
CA GLU A 81 12.38 -0.32 -0.57
C GLU A 81 11.40 -1.31 -1.19
N VAL A 82 10.18 -0.84 -1.44
CA VAL A 82 9.16 -1.60 -2.16
C VAL A 82 8.51 -0.74 -3.24
N PHE A 83 7.95 -1.38 -4.26
CA PHE A 83 6.98 -0.78 -5.17
C PHE A 83 5.58 -1.19 -4.70
N ASP A 84 4.80 -0.22 -4.26
CA ASP A 84 3.48 -0.42 -3.68
C ASP A 84 2.39 -0.08 -4.70
N VAL A 85 1.38 -0.93 -4.82
CA VAL A 85 0.34 -0.82 -5.85
C VAL A 85 -1.04 -0.88 -5.22
N ALA A 86 -1.90 0.05 -5.63
CA ALA A 86 -3.32 0.05 -5.33
C ALA A 86 -4.14 -0.03 -6.62
N VAL A 87 -5.17 -0.86 -6.64
CA VAL A 87 -6.10 -1.03 -7.77
C VAL A 87 -7.49 -0.61 -7.33
N ASP A 88 -8.11 0.30 -8.06
CA ASP A 88 -9.47 0.77 -7.76
C ASP A 88 -10.52 -0.31 -8.09
N LEU A 89 -11.23 -0.77 -7.07
CA LEU A 89 -12.32 -1.74 -7.19
C LEU A 89 -13.67 -1.16 -6.74
N ARG A 90 -13.75 0.17 -6.57
CA ARG A 90 -14.99 0.82 -6.14
C ARG A 90 -16.04 0.75 -7.25
N GLU A 91 -17.18 0.17 -6.92
CA GLU A 91 -18.30 0.05 -7.85
C GLU A 91 -18.75 1.45 -8.32
N GLY A 92 -18.91 1.61 -9.63
CA GLY A 92 -19.31 2.88 -10.25
C GLY A 92 -18.21 3.94 -10.35
N SER A 93 -16.98 3.65 -9.94
CA SER A 93 -15.86 4.57 -10.10
C SER A 93 -15.46 4.70 -11.57
N GLU A 94 -15.17 5.92 -12.02
CA GLU A 94 -14.63 6.18 -13.38
C GLU A 94 -13.26 5.56 -13.59
N THR A 95 -12.54 5.26 -12.48
CA THR A 95 -11.22 4.63 -12.50
C THR A 95 -11.25 3.16 -12.08
N TYR A 96 -12.44 2.52 -12.09
CA TYR A 96 -12.55 1.08 -11.79
C TYR A 96 -11.59 0.25 -12.64
N GLY A 97 -10.80 -0.61 -12.00
CA GLY A 97 -9.78 -1.44 -12.65
C GLY A 97 -8.47 -0.72 -12.98
N LYS A 98 -8.37 0.59 -12.73
CA LYS A 98 -7.11 1.33 -12.87
C LYS A 98 -6.24 1.14 -11.65
N TRP A 99 -4.92 1.24 -11.85
CA TRP A 99 -3.94 1.09 -10.79
C TRP A 99 -3.04 2.31 -10.67
N TYR A 100 -2.48 2.48 -9.49
CA TYR A 100 -1.47 3.48 -9.18
C TYR A 100 -0.35 2.81 -8.37
N GLY A 101 0.90 3.08 -8.75
CA GLY A 101 2.07 2.55 -8.06
C GLY A 101 2.98 3.65 -7.54
N VAL A 102 3.63 3.39 -6.41
CA VAL A 102 4.54 4.32 -5.76
C VAL A 102 5.73 3.59 -5.15
N LEU A 103 6.92 4.16 -5.28
CA LEU A 103 8.11 3.70 -4.56
C LEU A 103 8.05 4.21 -3.12
N LEU A 104 8.07 3.28 -2.18
CA LEU A 104 8.16 3.57 -0.75
C LEU A 104 9.47 3.01 -0.22
N SER A 105 10.21 3.83 0.52
CA SER A 105 11.48 3.41 1.11
C SER A 105 11.71 4.04 2.49
N ALA A 106 12.58 3.42 3.28
CA ALA A 106 13.06 4.01 4.52
C ALA A 106 13.75 5.36 4.27
N GLU A 107 14.38 5.52 3.11
CA GLU A 107 15.09 6.74 2.74
C GLU A 107 14.12 7.87 2.36
N ASN A 108 13.15 7.61 1.46
CA ASN A 108 12.21 8.64 1.02
C ASN A 108 11.13 8.97 2.05
N LYS A 109 10.89 8.08 3.02
CA LYS A 109 9.93 8.23 4.13
C LYS A 109 8.49 8.47 3.69
N LYS A 110 8.18 8.19 2.43
CA LYS A 110 6.83 8.31 1.89
C LYS A 110 5.90 7.28 2.50
N GLN A 111 4.68 7.68 2.69
CA GLN A 111 3.57 6.82 3.09
C GLN A 111 2.49 6.87 2.02
N PHE A 112 1.74 5.80 1.89
CA PHE A 112 0.67 5.71 0.91
C PHE A 112 -0.65 5.45 1.62
N PHE A 113 -1.62 6.35 1.43
CA PHE A 113 -2.98 6.17 1.93
C PHE A 113 -3.85 5.56 0.84
N ILE A 114 -4.44 4.41 1.16
CA ILE A 114 -5.26 3.60 0.26
C ILE A 114 -6.64 3.46 0.91
N PRO A 115 -7.68 4.13 0.37
CA PRO A 115 -9.03 4.02 0.90
C PRO A 115 -9.64 2.62 0.76
N LYS A 116 -10.74 2.39 1.44
CA LYS A 116 -11.61 1.24 1.24
C LYS A 116 -11.99 1.10 -0.24
N GLY A 117 -12.15 -0.12 -0.71
CA GLY A 117 -12.53 -0.40 -2.08
C GLY A 117 -11.38 -0.51 -3.06
N PHE A 118 -10.14 -0.56 -2.56
CA PHE A 118 -8.95 -0.83 -3.35
C PHE A 118 -8.38 -2.21 -3.04
N ALA A 119 -7.85 -2.89 -4.04
CA ALA A 119 -6.92 -4.00 -3.83
C ALA A 119 -5.50 -3.44 -3.65
N HIS A 120 -4.70 -4.08 -2.83
CA HIS A 120 -3.38 -3.60 -2.44
C HIS A 120 -2.35 -4.71 -2.46
N GLY A 121 -1.15 -4.38 -2.92
CA GLY A 121 0.00 -5.27 -2.88
C GLY A 121 1.32 -4.53 -3.07
N PHE A 122 2.43 -5.23 -2.91
CA PHE A 122 3.75 -4.65 -3.07
C PHE A 122 4.79 -5.67 -3.51
N LEU A 123 5.83 -5.16 -4.16
CA LEU A 123 7.03 -5.91 -4.57
C LEU A 123 8.25 -5.39 -3.83
N VAL A 124 9.01 -6.26 -3.19
CA VAL A 124 10.26 -5.91 -2.50
C VAL A 124 11.39 -5.79 -3.51
N LEU A 125 12.01 -4.60 -3.57
CA LEU A 125 13.08 -4.26 -4.50
C LEU A 125 14.48 -4.32 -3.87
N SER A 126 14.60 -4.02 -2.58
CA SER A 126 15.84 -4.13 -1.81
C SER A 126 16.10 -5.56 -1.35
N ASP A 127 17.30 -5.86 -0.86
CA ASP A 127 17.65 -7.20 -0.36
C ASP A 127 16.72 -7.67 0.75
N PHE A 128 16.25 -6.71 1.56
CA PHE A 128 15.31 -6.91 2.65
C PHE A 128 14.44 -5.67 2.82
N ALA A 129 13.18 -5.85 3.17
CA ALA A 129 12.28 -4.75 3.49
C ALA A 129 11.42 -5.06 4.72
N GLU A 130 11.26 -4.05 5.57
CA GLU A 130 10.26 -4.05 6.65
C GLU A 130 9.16 -3.07 6.29
N PHE A 131 7.94 -3.55 6.30
CA PHE A 131 6.72 -2.88 5.84
C PHE A 131 5.74 -2.79 6.99
N ALA A 132 5.32 -1.56 7.32
CA ALA A 132 4.39 -1.30 8.41
C ALA A 132 3.14 -0.58 7.88
N TYR A 133 1.97 -0.95 8.40
CA TYR A 133 0.74 -0.29 7.99
C TYR A 133 -0.34 -0.29 9.06
N LYS A 134 -1.16 0.76 9.02
CA LYS A 134 -2.35 0.95 9.86
C LYS A 134 -3.59 0.60 9.05
N CYS A 135 -4.58 0.02 9.73
CA CYS A 135 -5.87 -0.33 9.15
C CYS A 135 -7.02 0.26 9.95
N THR A 136 -8.10 0.63 9.26
CA THR A 136 -9.33 1.17 9.88
C THR A 136 -10.32 0.10 10.29
N ASP A 137 -10.10 -1.17 9.95
CA ASP A 137 -10.87 -2.31 10.43
C ASP A 137 -9.93 -3.46 10.74
N PHE A 138 -10.42 -4.42 11.52
CA PHE A 138 -9.64 -5.59 11.91
C PHE A 138 -9.46 -6.57 10.76
N TYR A 139 -8.40 -7.37 10.84
CA TYR A 139 -8.17 -8.44 9.88
C TYR A 139 -9.18 -9.57 10.10
N HIS A 140 -9.87 -9.94 9.04
CA HIS A 140 -10.83 -11.04 9.00
C HIS A 140 -10.32 -12.10 8.00
N PRO A 141 -9.70 -13.19 8.47
CA PRO A 141 -9.04 -14.17 7.59
C PRO A 141 -10.00 -14.87 6.63
N ASN A 142 -11.29 -14.95 6.96
CA ASN A 142 -12.32 -15.56 6.12
C ASN A 142 -13.02 -14.56 5.18
N ASP A 143 -12.61 -13.30 5.20
CA ASP A 143 -13.19 -12.22 4.40
C ASP A 143 -12.25 -11.72 3.30
N GLU A 144 -11.12 -12.36 3.12
CA GLU A 144 -10.10 -11.93 2.17
C GLU A 144 -10.48 -12.27 0.73
N GLY A 145 -10.38 -11.26 -0.14
CA GLY A 145 -10.40 -11.39 -1.59
C GLY A 145 -9.07 -10.99 -2.18
N GLY A 146 -8.86 -11.30 -3.45
CA GLY A 146 -7.63 -10.96 -4.12
C GLY A 146 -7.75 -10.93 -5.64
N LEU A 147 -6.73 -10.35 -6.25
CA LEU A 147 -6.54 -10.26 -7.70
C LEU A 147 -5.17 -10.80 -8.08
N ALA A 148 -5.10 -11.43 -9.25
CA ALA A 148 -3.84 -11.84 -9.84
C ALA A 148 -2.96 -10.60 -10.11
N TYR A 149 -1.73 -10.63 -9.60
CA TYR A 149 -0.78 -9.52 -9.75
C TYR A 149 -0.47 -9.18 -11.22
N ASN A 150 -0.59 -10.17 -12.09
CA ASN A 150 -0.26 -10.10 -13.53
C ASN A 150 -1.49 -10.12 -14.43
N ASP A 151 -2.65 -9.77 -13.91
CA ASP A 151 -3.87 -9.70 -14.73
C ASP A 151 -3.69 -8.69 -15.86
N PRO A 152 -3.81 -9.12 -17.14
CA PRO A 152 -3.63 -8.22 -18.28
C PRO A 152 -4.73 -7.16 -18.40
N GLU A 153 -5.91 -7.37 -17.82
CA GLU A 153 -7.00 -6.39 -17.81
C GLU A 153 -6.64 -5.19 -16.94
N ILE A 154 -5.97 -5.43 -15.81
CA ILE A 154 -5.45 -4.38 -14.92
C ILE A 154 -4.16 -3.79 -15.49
N GLY A 155 -3.25 -4.64 -15.92
CA GLY A 155 -2.02 -4.25 -16.60
C GLY A 155 -1.00 -3.55 -15.68
N VAL A 156 -0.86 -3.99 -14.42
CA VAL A 156 0.15 -3.41 -13.53
C VAL A 156 1.55 -3.62 -14.11
N GLU A 157 2.28 -2.53 -14.26
CA GLU A 157 3.67 -2.54 -14.70
C GLU A 157 4.62 -2.64 -13.50
N TRP A 158 4.78 -3.85 -12.99
CA TRP A 158 5.71 -4.10 -11.90
C TRP A 158 7.16 -3.87 -12.35
N PRO A 159 7.96 -3.09 -11.62
CA PRO A 159 9.37 -2.84 -11.97
C PRO A 159 10.24 -4.04 -11.58
N ILE A 160 10.05 -5.16 -12.25
CA ILE A 160 10.79 -6.39 -11.99
C ILE A 160 12.14 -6.33 -12.72
N PRO A 161 13.27 -6.17 -12.00
CA PRO A 161 14.58 -6.17 -12.64
C PRO A 161 14.88 -7.49 -13.33
N GLU A 162 15.68 -7.42 -14.39
CA GLU A 162 16.16 -8.63 -15.07
C GLU A 162 16.87 -9.57 -14.09
N GLY A 163 16.48 -10.83 -14.11
CA GLY A 163 17.02 -11.86 -13.23
C GLY A 163 16.40 -11.93 -11.83
N MET A 164 15.45 -11.05 -11.50
CA MET A 164 14.73 -11.17 -10.24
C MET A 164 13.73 -12.31 -10.31
N GLU A 165 13.85 -13.25 -9.37
CA GLU A 165 12.85 -14.28 -9.14
C GLU A 165 11.75 -13.76 -8.21
N LEU A 166 10.48 -13.88 -8.64
CA LEU A 166 9.33 -13.56 -7.81
C LEU A 166 9.07 -14.67 -6.80
N ILE A 167 8.82 -14.28 -5.57
CA ILE A 167 8.50 -15.17 -4.45
C ILE A 167 7.11 -14.80 -3.95
N MET A 168 6.15 -15.71 -4.11
CA MET A 168 4.76 -15.51 -3.77
C MET A 168 4.23 -16.68 -2.95
N SER A 169 3.26 -16.41 -2.07
CA SER A 169 2.51 -17.46 -1.38
C SER A 169 1.68 -18.27 -2.39
N GLU A 170 1.35 -19.52 -2.05
CA GLU A 170 0.46 -20.34 -2.89
C GLU A 170 -0.90 -19.66 -3.09
N LYS A 171 -1.41 -19.00 -2.08
CA LYS A 171 -2.67 -18.27 -2.14
C LYS A 171 -2.62 -17.15 -3.16
N ASP A 172 -1.56 -16.35 -3.15
CA ASP A 172 -1.41 -15.21 -4.05
C ASP A 172 -1.21 -15.61 -5.52
N GLN A 173 -0.73 -16.82 -5.76
CA GLN A 173 -0.63 -17.39 -7.11
C GLN A 173 -1.96 -17.89 -7.68
N LYS A 174 -2.99 -18.05 -6.85
CA LYS A 174 -4.27 -18.64 -7.24
C LYS A 174 -5.39 -17.62 -7.47
N TRP A 175 -5.15 -16.35 -7.19
CA TRP A 175 -6.16 -15.32 -7.41
C TRP A 175 -6.52 -15.20 -8.90
N GLY A 176 -7.81 -15.00 -9.18
CA GLY A 176 -8.30 -14.70 -10.51
C GLY A 176 -8.06 -13.23 -10.91
N GLY A 177 -8.35 -12.91 -12.16
CA GLY A 177 -8.28 -11.56 -12.66
C GLY A 177 -9.50 -10.72 -12.30
N LEU A 178 -9.53 -9.46 -12.78
CA LEU A 178 -10.62 -8.51 -12.52
C LEU A 178 -11.99 -9.06 -12.93
N SER A 179 -12.06 -9.80 -14.04
CA SER A 179 -13.29 -10.45 -14.54
C SER A 179 -13.87 -11.48 -13.56
N SER A 180 -13.07 -12.02 -12.65
CA SER A 180 -13.53 -12.99 -11.64
C SER A 180 -14.33 -12.37 -10.50
N LEU A 181 -14.32 -11.03 -10.39
CA LEU A 181 -15.05 -10.28 -9.37
C LEU A 181 -16.47 -9.88 -9.79
N LYS A 182 -16.85 -10.17 -11.03
CA LYS A 182 -18.17 -9.83 -11.61
C LYS A 182 -19.20 -10.92 -11.36
#